data_8dc3f901499ffcdc60d0b635273b909d
#
_entry.id   8dc3f901499ffcdc60d0b635273b909d
#
_cell.length_a   1.000
_cell.length_b   1.000
_cell.length_c   1.000
_cell.angle_alpha   90.00
_cell.angle_beta   90.00
_cell.angle_gamma   90.00
#
_symmetry.space_group_name_H-M   'P 1'
#
loop_
_entity.id
_entity.type
_entity.pdbx_description
1 polymer ?
#
loop_
_entity_poly.entity_id
_entity_poly.type
_entity_poly.pdbx_seq_one_letter_code
_entity_poly.pdbx_strand_id
1 'polypeptide(L)'
;MLNRFILYICFISASLLLSQDQDFKRDDHFRFNSIADIKLFHSPPEPLFIGRPFELSLVTEISDSLLSSVLLFFKTNKMETYREIILTGDSGLYKYKIDIKEFPGESIDYFFAVRTLEGKIYGAPVDDNNLLSPIKKIFIDPVQYFEQKKRLNQ
;
A
#
# COMPACT_ATOMS: atom_id res chain seq x y z
N MET A 1 46.57 19.53 -38.68
CA MET A 1 46.14 19.97 -37.31
C MET A 1 44.63 20.05 -37.15
N LEU A 2 43.85 19.44 -38.02
CA LEU A 2 42.38 19.57 -37.99
C LEU A 2 41.65 18.37 -37.30
N ASN A 3 42.34 17.26 -37.04
CA ASN A 3 41.70 16.05 -36.50
C ASN A 3 41.67 15.96 -34.97
N ARG A 4 42.22 16.92 -34.25
CA ARG A 4 42.19 16.90 -32.75
C ARG A 4 41.04 17.69 -32.16
N PHE A 5 40.41 18.58 -32.93
CA PHE A 5 39.31 19.43 -32.44
C PHE A 5 37.92 18.71 -32.48
N ILE A 6 37.77 17.73 -33.35
CA ILE A 6 36.47 16.99 -33.49
C ILE A 6 36.25 15.99 -32.33
N LEU A 7 37.34 15.49 -31.73
CA LEU A 7 37.24 14.55 -30.62
C LEU A 7 36.80 15.17 -29.28
N TYR A 8 37.03 16.48 -29.12
CA TYR A 8 36.67 17.21 -27.88
C TYR A 8 35.18 17.61 -27.85
N ILE A 9 34.54 17.77 -29.00
CA ILE A 9 33.13 18.16 -29.06
C ILE A 9 32.18 16.96 -28.78
N CYS A 10 32.60 15.73 -29.08
CA CYS A 10 31.83 14.55 -28.78
C CYS A 10 31.81 14.14 -27.29
N PHE A 11 32.81 14.62 -26.49
CA PHE A 11 32.85 14.30 -25.07
C PHE A 11 32.00 15.23 -24.19
N ILE A 12 31.65 16.43 -24.69
CA ILE A 12 30.85 17.41 -23.93
C ILE A 12 29.35 17.14 -24.08
N SER A 13 28.93 16.43 -25.15
CA SER A 13 27.53 16.10 -25.35
C SER A 13 27.04 14.83 -24.63
N ALA A 14 27.96 14.01 -24.10
CA ALA A 14 27.61 12.80 -23.35
C ALA A 14 27.38 13.01 -21.84
N SER A 15 27.80 14.15 -21.31
CA SER A 15 27.68 14.45 -19.88
C SER A 15 26.39 15.21 -19.50
N LEU A 16 25.53 15.56 -20.47
CA LEU A 16 24.25 16.26 -20.23
C LEU A 16 23.03 15.33 -20.20
N LEU A 17 23.24 14.01 -20.34
CA LEU A 17 22.13 13.04 -20.36
C LEU A 17 21.99 12.22 -19.05
N LEU A 18 22.74 12.55 -18.01
CA LEU A 18 22.74 11.79 -16.74
C LEU A 18 22.27 12.59 -15.52
N SER A 19 21.51 13.66 -15.73
CA SER A 19 20.87 14.36 -14.62
C SER A 19 19.39 14.63 -14.96
N GLN A 20 18.63 13.58 -15.17
CA GLN A 20 17.21 13.60 -14.89
C GLN A 20 17.03 12.90 -13.53
N ASP A 21 17.42 13.58 -12.46
CA ASP A 21 16.76 13.43 -11.19
C ASP A 21 15.29 13.78 -11.44
N GLN A 22 14.50 12.74 -11.71
CA GLN A 22 13.06 12.86 -11.57
C GLN A 22 12.83 13.10 -10.08
N ASP A 23 12.79 14.36 -9.70
CA ASP A 23 12.03 14.81 -8.53
C ASP A 23 10.64 14.19 -8.66
N PHE A 24 10.48 13.03 -8.05
CA PHE A 24 9.19 12.41 -7.85
C PHE A 24 8.46 13.32 -6.87
N LYS A 25 7.88 14.41 -7.44
CA LYS A 25 7.02 15.30 -6.68
C LYS A 25 5.92 14.44 -6.09
N ARG A 26 5.93 14.37 -4.78
CA ARG A 26 5.01 13.65 -3.89
C ARG A 26 3.55 14.15 -4.00
N ASP A 27 3.20 14.88 -5.05
CA ASP A 27 1.90 15.51 -5.27
C ASP A 27 1.03 14.81 -6.32
N ASP A 28 1.47 13.69 -6.88
CA ASP A 28 0.55 12.82 -7.60
C ASP A 28 -0.35 12.10 -6.58
N HIS A 29 -1.36 12.84 -6.11
CA HIS A 29 -2.55 12.22 -5.53
C HIS A 29 -3.02 11.18 -6.55
N PHE A 30 -2.87 9.90 -6.22
CA PHE A 30 -3.47 8.83 -7.00
C PHE A 30 -4.97 9.12 -7.12
N ARG A 31 -5.38 9.73 -8.22
CA ARG A 31 -6.80 9.92 -8.51
C ARG A 31 -7.33 8.57 -8.96
N PHE A 32 -7.92 7.86 -8.02
CA PHE A 32 -8.70 6.68 -8.35
C PHE A 32 -9.92 7.12 -9.16
N ASN A 33 -10.24 6.37 -10.24
CA ASN A 33 -11.46 6.62 -10.99
C ASN A 33 -12.65 6.56 -10.04
N SER A 34 -13.62 7.48 -10.23
CA SER A 34 -14.81 7.59 -9.38
C SER A 34 -15.47 6.24 -9.17
N ILE A 35 -15.59 5.84 -7.90
CA ILE A 35 -15.97 4.50 -7.43
C ILE A 35 -17.51 4.38 -7.30
N ALA A 36 -18.29 5.17 -8.01
CA ALA A 36 -19.74 5.17 -7.83
C ALA A 36 -20.39 3.78 -7.95
N ASP A 37 -19.72 2.80 -8.61
CA ASP A 37 -20.34 1.50 -8.91
C ASP A 37 -19.54 0.27 -8.44
N ILE A 38 -18.35 0.41 -7.85
CA ILE A 38 -17.53 -0.74 -7.44
C ILE A 38 -17.33 -0.75 -5.94
N LYS A 39 -17.80 -1.80 -5.30
CA LYS A 39 -17.68 -1.96 -3.87
C LYS A 39 -16.45 -2.77 -3.52
N LEU A 40 -15.54 -2.13 -2.79
CA LEU A 40 -14.42 -2.76 -2.12
C LEU A 40 -14.69 -2.72 -0.62
N PHE A 41 -14.78 -3.90 0.00
CA PHE A 41 -15.08 -4.03 1.42
C PHE A 41 -13.87 -4.53 2.18
N HIS A 42 -13.53 -3.83 3.23
CA HIS A 42 -12.52 -4.24 4.19
C HIS A 42 -13.00 -3.93 5.59
N SER A 43 -12.90 -4.90 6.49
CA SER A 43 -13.12 -4.73 7.92
C SER A 43 -11.77 -4.86 8.64
N PRO A 44 -11.24 -3.78 9.22
CA PRO A 44 -10.00 -3.84 9.97
C PRO A 44 -10.10 -4.84 11.11
N PRO A 45 -9.13 -5.76 11.26
CA PRO A 45 -9.11 -6.65 12.42
C PRO A 45 -8.87 -5.85 13.70
N GLU A 46 -9.64 -6.14 14.74
CA GLU A 46 -9.52 -5.52 16.07
C GLU A 46 -9.79 -6.53 17.19
N PRO A 47 -8.97 -6.50 18.24
CA PRO A 47 -7.73 -5.75 18.43
C PRO A 47 -6.53 -6.36 17.71
N LEU A 48 -5.55 -5.53 17.33
CA LEU A 48 -4.25 -5.98 16.86
C LEU A 48 -3.26 -6.05 18.04
N PHE A 49 -2.66 -7.22 18.26
CA PHE A 49 -1.75 -7.43 19.39
C PHE A 49 -0.29 -7.41 18.96
N ILE A 50 0.57 -6.81 19.80
CA ILE A 50 2.01 -6.86 19.66
C ILE A 50 2.48 -8.32 19.61
N GLY A 51 3.36 -8.63 18.63
CA GLY A 51 3.99 -9.95 18.50
C GLY A 51 3.07 -11.08 18.02
N ARG A 52 1.83 -10.79 17.63
CA ARG A 52 0.90 -11.77 17.07
C ARG A 52 0.66 -11.49 15.59
N PRO A 53 0.71 -12.51 14.72
CA PRO A 53 0.32 -12.35 13.33
C PRO A 53 -1.17 -12.07 13.22
N PHE A 54 -1.56 -11.34 12.18
CA PHE A 54 -2.95 -11.05 11.87
C PHE A 54 -3.18 -11.12 10.35
N GLU A 55 -4.43 -11.25 9.94
CA GLU A 55 -4.81 -11.33 8.54
C GLU A 55 -5.53 -10.05 8.12
N LEU A 56 -5.13 -9.50 6.98
CA LEU A 56 -5.86 -8.45 6.27
C LEU A 56 -6.58 -9.09 5.08
N SER A 57 -7.86 -8.79 4.93
CA SER A 57 -8.68 -9.30 3.86
C SER A 57 -9.39 -8.17 3.12
N LEU A 58 -9.53 -8.32 1.82
CA LEU A 58 -10.33 -7.46 0.95
C LEU A 58 -11.38 -8.30 0.27
N VAL A 59 -12.62 -7.83 0.26
CA VAL A 59 -13.69 -8.36 -0.56
C VAL A 59 -14.00 -7.39 -1.69
N THR A 60 -14.11 -7.88 -2.92
CA THR A 60 -14.47 -7.07 -4.09
C THR A 60 -15.61 -7.71 -4.86
N GLU A 61 -16.50 -6.87 -5.40
CA GLU A 61 -17.58 -7.30 -6.31
C GLU A 61 -17.08 -7.41 -7.77
N ILE A 62 -15.83 -7.05 -8.05
CA ILE A 62 -15.25 -7.20 -9.39
C ILE A 62 -14.99 -8.68 -9.66
N SER A 63 -15.50 -9.19 -10.78
CA SER A 63 -15.24 -10.58 -11.17
C SER A 63 -13.75 -10.83 -11.34
N ASP A 64 -13.26 -11.99 -10.85
CA ASP A 64 -11.86 -12.41 -10.97
C ASP A 64 -11.35 -12.39 -12.41
N SER A 65 -12.25 -12.68 -13.39
CA SER A 65 -11.94 -12.62 -14.82
C SER A 65 -11.62 -11.22 -15.35
N LEU A 66 -11.98 -10.17 -14.62
CA LEU A 66 -11.71 -8.77 -14.97
C LEU A 66 -10.53 -8.20 -14.18
N LEU A 67 -10.00 -8.94 -13.21
CA LEU A 67 -8.91 -8.49 -12.35
C LEU A 67 -7.55 -8.78 -12.99
N SER A 68 -6.66 -7.81 -12.92
CA SER A 68 -5.24 -7.98 -13.23
C SER A 68 -4.45 -8.27 -11.95
N SER A 69 -4.71 -7.55 -10.87
CA SER A 69 -4.08 -7.76 -9.57
C SER A 69 -4.88 -7.12 -8.46
N VAL A 70 -4.79 -7.73 -7.28
CA VAL A 70 -5.25 -7.16 -6.01
C VAL A 70 -4.03 -6.96 -5.13
N LEU A 71 -3.83 -5.75 -4.66
CA LEU A 71 -2.61 -5.30 -4.00
C LEU A 71 -2.91 -4.80 -2.60
N LEU A 72 -2.03 -5.14 -1.66
CA LEU A 72 -1.96 -4.56 -0.33
C LEU A 72 -0.70 -3.71 -0.25
N PHE A 73 -0.87 -2.47 0.15
CA PHE A 73 0.23 -1.59 0.52
C PHE A 73 0.21 -1.41 2.03
N PHE A 74 1.33 -1.69 2.69
CA PHE A 74 1.43 -1.46 4.12
C PHE A 74 2.82 -0.99 4.52
N LYS A 75 2.88 -0.30 5.65
CA LYS A 75 4.12 0.00 6.36
C LYS A 75 3.88 0.00 7.86
N THR A 76 4.91 -0.35 8.63
CA THR A 76 4.94 -0.10 10.06
C THR A 76 5.59 1.26 10.35
N ASN A 77 5.48 1.77 11.57
CA ASN A 77 6.19 2.99 11.98
C ASN A 77 7.72 2.87 11.96
N LYS A 78 8.27 1.68 11.72
CA LYS A 78 9.71 1.43 11.55
C LYS A 78 10.15 1.40 10.08
N MET A 79 9.21 1.51 9.13
CA MET A 79 9.46 1.47 7.69
C MET A 79 9.27 2.88 7.09
N GLU A 80 10.18 3.30 6.22
CA GLU A 80 10.09 4.59 5.55
C GLU A 80 9.06 4.59 4.43
N THR A 81 8.98 3.48 3.69
CA THR A 81 8.12 3.35 2.50
C THR A 81 7.10 2.23 2.65
N TYR A 82 6.01 2.32 1.89
CA TYR A 82 5.04 1.24 1.78
C TYR A 82 5.65 0.03 1.07
N ARG A 83 5.35 -1.15 1.58
CA ARG A 83 5.61 -2.43 0.94
C ARG A 83 4.38 -2.82 0.13
N GLU A 84 4.60 -3.21 -1.12
CA GLU A 84 3.58 -3.74 -2.00
C GLU A 84 3.55 -5.26 -1.94
N ILE A 85 2.37 -5.84 -1.77
CA ILE A 85 2.12 -7.28 -1.76
C ILE A 85 0.98 -7.59 -2.72
N ILE A 86 1.18 -8.54 -3.61
CA ILE A 86 0.09 -9.10 -4.41
C ILE A 86 -0.68 -10.08 -3.53
N LEU A 87 -1.98 -9.82 -3.35
CA LEU A 87 -2.85 -10.69 -2.58
C LEU A 87 -3.23 -11.93 -3.39
N THR A 88 -3.27 -13.06 -2.72
CA THR A 88 -3.83 -14.30 -3.28
C THR A 88 -5.27 -14.48 -2.78
N GLY A 89 -6.12 -14.99 -3.65
CA GLY A 89 -7.52 -15.22 -3.33
C GLY A 89 -8.30 -15.61 -4.58
N ASP A 90 -9.57 -15.87 -4.38
CA ASP A 90 -10.54 -16.18 -5.42
C ASP A 90 -11.94 -15.75 -5.00
N SER A 91 -12.86 -15.83 -5.94
CA SER A 91 -14.29 -15.55 -5.68
C SER A 91 -14.53 -14.20 -4.97
N GLY A 92 -13.70 -13.22 -5.31
CA GLY A 92 -13.77 -11.86 -4.76
C GLY A 92 -13.19 -11.69 -3.35
N LEU A 93 -12.62 -12.73 -2.73
CA LEU A 93 -12.00 -12.66 -1.39
C LEU A 93 -10.49 -12.85 -1.49
N TYR A 94 -9.74 -11.82 -1.09
CA TYR A 94 -8.29 -11.77 -1.14
C TYR A 94 -7.72 -11.52 0.24
N LYS A 95 -6.64 -12.24 0.61
CA LYS A 95 -6.11 -12.26 1.96
C LYS A 95 -4.59 -12.20 1.99
N TYR A 96 -4.07 -11.60 3.07
CA TYR A 96 -2.66 -11.67 3.39
C TYR A 96 -2.44 -11.70 4.90
N LYS A 97 -1.60 -12.62 5.35
CA LYS A 97 -1.21 -12.74 6.75
C LYS A 97 0.08 -11.96 6.99
N ILE A 98 0.00 -10.96 7.85
CA ILE A 98 1.15 -10.17 8.28
C ILE A 98 1.74 -10.80 9.55
N ASP A 99 3.03 -11.12 9.52
CA ASP A 99 3.80 -11.51 10.71
C ASP A 99 4.60 -10.31 11.22
N ILE A 100 4.28 -9.85 12.44
CA ILE A 100 4.96 -8.73 13.10
C ILE A 100 6.44 -9.05 13.38
N LYS A 101 6.84 -10.32 13.41
CA LYS A 101 8.26 -10.70 13.57
C LYS A 101 9.07 -10.34 12.31
N GLU A 102 8.46 -10.44 11.14
CA GLU A 102 9.07 -10.04 9.86
C GLU A 102 9.02 -8.53 9.66
N PHE A 103 7.95 -7.88 10.15
CA PHE A 103 7.69 -6.45 9.99
C PHE A 103 7.50 -5.79 11.36
N PRO A 104 8.59 -5.58 12.13
CA PRO A 104 8.48 -5.04 13.47
C PRO A 104 7.94 -3.61 13.47
N GLY A 105 7.17 -3.28 14.50
CA GLY A 105 6.59 -1.95 14.68
C GLY A 105 5.60 -1.89 15.84
N GLU A 106 5.11 -0.71 16.13
CA GLU A 106 4.10 -0.42 17.14
C GLU A 106 2.76 -0.03 16.50
N SER A 107 2.79 0.25 15.21
CA SER A 107 1.61 0.57 14.41
C SER A 107 1.80 0.13 12.97
N ILE A 108 0.69 -0.01 12.25
CA ILE A 108 0.66 -0.28 10.83
C ILE A 108 -0.26 0.75 10.15
N ASP A 109 0.21 1.25 9.01
CA ASP A 109 -0.58 2.03 8.05
C ASP A 109 -0.74 1.18 6.80
N TYR A 110 -1.96 1.03 6.27
CA TYR A 110 -2.18 0.20 5.10
C TYR A 110 -3.40 0.64 4.28
N PHE A 111 -3.41 0.23 3.01
CA PHE A 111 -4.51 0.39 2.08
C PHE A 111 -4.45 -0.69 1.00
N PHE A 112 -5.53 -0.85 0.26
CA PHE A 112 -5.63 -1.78 -0.85
C PHE A 112 -5.75 -1.04 -2.17
N ALA A 113 -5.27 -1.68 -3.25
CA ALA A 113 -5.52 -1.25 -4.61
C ALA A 113 -5.91 -2.47 -5.47
N VAL A 114 -6.91 -2.29 -6.30
CA VAL A 114 -7.38 -3.30 -7.25
C VAL A 114 -7.16 -2.78 -8.65
N ARG A 115 -6.43 -3.54 -9.47
CA ARG A 115 -6.18 -3.22 -10.87
C ARG A 115 -6.96 -4.16 -11.76
N THR A 116 -7.69 -3.61 -12.73
CA THR A 116 -8.40 -4.38 -13.73
C THR A 116 -7.56 -4.62 -14.99
N LEU A 117 -7.98 -5.59 -15.82
CA LEU A 117 -7.38 -5.85 -17.14
C LEU A 117 -7.50 -4.65 -18.09
N GLU A 118 -8.51 -3.79 -17.89
CA GLU A 118 -8.69 -2.54 -18.65
C GLU A 118 -7.75 -1.42 -18.17
N GLY A 119 -6.92 -1.67 -17.15
CA GLY A 119 -5.99 -0.68 -16.60
C GLY A 119 -6.62 0.31 -15.61
N LYS A 120 -7.88 0.14 -15.22
CA LYS A 120 -8.51 0.94 -14.16
C LYS A 120 -7.94 0.53 -12.80
N ILE A 121 -7.78 1.51 -11.90
CA ILE A 121 -7.29 1.30 -10.54
C ILE A 121 -8.32 1.82 -9.55
N TYR A 122 -8.65 0.98 -8.57
CA TYR A 122 -9.56 1.29 -7.47
C TYR A 122 -8.82 1.15 -6.16
N GLY A 123 -9.00 2.07 -5.23
CA GLY A 123 -8.38 2.04 -3.91
C GLY A 123 -9.39 1.90 -2.79
N ALA A 124 -8.98 1.31 -1.68
CA ALA A 124 -9.77 1.22 -0.46
C ALA A 124 -8.86 1.25 0.79
N PRO A 125 -9.30 1.92 1.86
CA PRO A 125 -10.50 2.75 1.93
C PRO A 125 -10.33 4.11 1.26
N VAL A 126 -11.43 4.75 0.98
CA VAL A 126 -11.48 6.14 0.51
C VAL A 126 -12.26 7.00 1.49
N ASP A 127 -11.94 8.28 1.54
CA ASP A 127 -12.68 9.27 2.33
C ASP A 127 -13.94 9.78 1.60
N ASP A 128 -14.66 10.70 2.22
CA ASP A 128 -15.88 11.31 1.68
C ASP A 128 -15.64 12.08 0.36
N ASN A 129 -14.39 12.43 0.05
CA ASN A 129 -13.99 13.10 -1.17
C ASN A 129 -13.49 12.12 -2.25
N ASN A 130 -13.63 10.80 -2.04
CA ASN A 130 -13.09 9.73 -2.85
C ASN A 130 -11.55 9.75 -2.97
N LEU A 131 -10.86 10.29 -1.97
CA LEU A 131 -9.41 10.22 -1.87
C LEU A 131 -9.01 9.01 -1.04
N LEU A 132 -7.92 8.36 -1.44
CA LEU A 132 -7.37 7.24 -0.70
C LEU A 132 -7.01 7.68 0.73
N SER A 133 -7.56 6.97 1.71
CA SER A 133 -7.37 7.25 3.14
C SER A 133 -6.80 6.01 3.85
N PRO A 134 -5.47 5.87 3.95
CA PRO A 134 -4.85 4.71 4.59
C PRO A 134 -5.34 4.49 6.02
N ILE A 135 -5.62 3.24 6.36
CA ILE A 135 -6.01 2.85 7.72
C ILE A 135 -4.77 2.78 8.57
N LYS A 136 -4.81 3.49 9.72
CA LYS A 136 -3.78 3.40 10.74
C LYS A 136 -4.28 2.63 11.96
N LYS A 137 -3.54 1.60 12.38
CA LYS A 137 -3.82 0.79 13.56
C LYS A 137 -2.61 0.72 14.47
N ILE A 138 -2.84 0.83 15.78
CA ILE A 138 -1.83 0.69 16.81
C ILE A 138 -1.89 -0.74 17.35
N PHE A 139 -0.74 -1.35 17.60
CA PHE A 139 -0.65 -2.65 18.23
C PHE A 139 -0.78 -2.51 19.75
N ILE A 140 -1.60 -3.34 20.35
CA ILE A 140 -1.95 -3.29 21.77
C ILE A 140 -1.22 -4.40 22.52
N ASP A 141 -0.71 -4.10 23.71
CA ASP A 141 -0.19 -5.13 24.61
C ASP A 141 -1.34 -6.03 25.07
N PRO A 142 -1.29 -7.34 24.79
CA PRO A 142 -2.37 -8.24 25.15
C PRO A 142 -2.60 -8.31 26.67
N VAL A 143 -1.56 -8.18 27.49
CA VAL A 143 -1.69 -8.21 28.97
C VAL A 143 -2.51 -7.02 29.43
N GLN A 144 -2.14 -5.83 29.03
CA GLN A 144 -2.85 -4.61 29.39
C GLN A 144 -4.31 -4.62 28.90
N TYR A 145 -4.54 -5.09 27.69
CA TYR A 145 -5.87 -5.19 27.12
C TYR A 145 -6.81 -6.07 27.95
N PHE A 146 -6.35 -7.30 28.31
CA PHE A 146 -7.18 -8.23 29.08
C PHE A 146 -7.35 -7.81 30.55
N GLU A 147 -6.36 -7.16 31.15
CA GLU A 147 -6.51 -6.58 32.49
C GLU A 147 -7.55 -5.46 32.53
N GLN A 148 -7.53 -4.54 31.55
CA GLN A 148 -8.53 -3.49 31.44
C GLN A 148 -9.93 -4.06 31.23
N LYS A 149 -10.08 -5.05 30.34
CA LYS A 149 -11.37 -5.71 30.06
C LYS A 149 -11.91 -6.44 31.32
N LYS A 150 -11.05 -7.03 32.14
CA LYS A 150 -11.46 -7.66 33.38
C LYS A 150 -11.99 -6.67 34.40
N ARG A 151 -11.39 -5.45 34.49
CA ARG A 151 -11.85 -4.38 35.38
C ARG A 151 -13.19 -3.79 34.98
N LEU A 152 -13.50 -3.73 33.67
CA LEU A 152 -14.75 -3.19 33.16
C LEU A 152 -15.94 -4.14 33.30
N ASN A 153 -15.68 -5.43 33.51
CA ASN A 153 -16.72 -6.47 33.66
C ASN A 153 -16.97 -6.85 35.15
N GLN A 154 -16.36 -6.12 36.10
CA GLN A 154 -16.62 -6.22 37.54
C GLN A 154 -17.49 -5.05 38.04
#